data_d4a2cede6be81f219728baff55a02871
#
_entry.id   d4a2cede6be81f219728baff55a02871
#
_cell.length_a   1.000
_cell.length_b   1.000
_cell.length_c   1.000
_cell.angle_alpha   90.00
_cell.angle_beta   90.00
_cell.angle_gamma   90.00
#
_symmetry.space_group_name_H-M   'P 1'
#
loop_
_entity.id
_entity.type
_entity.pdbx_description
1 polymer ?
#
loop_
_entity_poly.entity_id
_entity_poly.type
_entity_poly.pdbx_seq_one_letter_code
_entity_poly.pdbx_strand_id
1 'polypeptide(L)'
;MKLKYLGTAAAEGIPALFCRCEMCAYARKAGGKEIRRRAGALLDGTLKLDFGPDSYWQMISENLDYTDIHAVLITHSHEDHLEPCDVTYRRPGFANKLDGDRPMTVYGNGKVMQVLEKYSVGPWQNKKQLQAFETVEIEGYQVTPLEAVHCLSWEPDARWPVVFENRAYLRGEEAFIYLIEKDGKKLLYAHDTDELTPADMDYLAGKKIDLISLDCTNGVIQAEYIGHMGAADNLRMREKLLACGAADAHTIFVANHFSHNGAAPMAELQKQLPGFIVAYDGMEIEF
;
A
#
# COMPACT_ATOMS: atom_id res chain seq x y z
N MET A 1 13.13 -11.93 2.25
CA MET A 1 12.03 -11.18 2.90
C MET A 1 10.70 -11.90 2.64
N LYS A 2 9.73 -11.75 3.53
CA LYS A 2 8.41 -12.36 3.40
C LYS A 2 7.32 -11.29 3.55
N LEU A 3 6.51 -11.07 2.51
CA LEU A 3 5.38 -10.14 2.53
C LEU A 3 4.06 -10.92 2.71
N LYS A 4 3.28 -10.53 3.73
CA LYS A 4 1.91 -11.01 3.93
C LYS A 4 0.93 -9.90 3.62
N TYR A 5 0.02 -10.15 2.68
CA TYR A 5 -1.09 -9.25 2.34
C TYR A 5 -2.23 -9.46 3.35
N LEU A 6 -2.55 -8.45 4.14
CA LEU A 6 -3.58 -8.50 5.17
C LEU A 6 -4.93 -8.04 4.66
N GLY A 7 -4.92 -7.20 3.65
CA GLY A 7 -6.08 -6.72 2.92
C GLY A 7 -5.69 -6.29 1.52
N THR A 8 -6.57 -6.53 0.57
CA THR A 8 -6.27 -6.42 -0.87
C THR A 8 -7.29 -5.60 -1.64
N ALA A 9 -8.19 -4.90 -0.95
CA ALA A 9 -9.16 -3.98 -1.54
C ALA A 9 -8.78 -2.52 -1.30
N ALA A 10 -9.37 -1.65 -2.11
CA ALA A 10 -9.45 -0.21 -1.93
C ALA A 10 -10.39 0.17 -0.76
N ALA A 11 -10.62 1.48 -0.57
CA ALA A 11 -11.30 2.07 0.58
C ALA A 11 -12.66 1.45 0.94
N GLU A 12 -13.42 1.01 -0.02
CA GLU A 12 -14.77 0.45 0.21
C GLU A 12 -14.79 -1.02 0.60
N GLY A 13 -13.68 -1.77 0.41
CA GLY A 13 -13.64 -3.21 0.59
C GLY A 13 -14.42 -3.98 -0.49
N ILE A 14 -14.30 -5.32 -0.52
CA ILE A 14 -15.12 -6.19 -1.37
C ILE A 14 -15.67 -7.33 -0.50
N PRO A 15 -17.00 -7.45 -0.36
CA PRO A 15 -18.07 -6.57 -0.88
C PRO A 15 -18.13 -5.22 -0.15
N ALA A 16 -18.36 -4.14 -0.87
CA ALA A 16 -18.48 -2.81 -0.30
C ALA A 16 -19.74 -2.68 0.60
N LEU A 17 -19.63 -1.84 1.66
CA LEU A 17 -20.60 -1.77 2.77
C LEU A 17 -22.06 -1.60 2.33
N PHE A 18 -22.34 -0.72 1.39
CA PHE A 18 -23.70 -0.40 0.96
C PHE A 18 -24.00 -0.81 -0.49
N CYS A 19 -23.11 -1.62 -1.10
CA CYS A 19 -23.17 -1.94 -2.52
C CYS A 19 -23.94 -3.22 -2.83
N ARG A 20 -24.72 -3.19 -3.92
CA ARG A 20 -25.45 -4.33 -4.48
C ARG A 20 -25.05 -4.65 -5.92
N CYS A 21 -23.89 -4.14 -6.40
CA CYS A 21 -23.41 -4.47 -7.74
C CYS A 21 -23.12 -5.97 -7.88
N GLU A 22 -22.97 -6.42 -9.13
CA GLU A 22 -22.77 -7.82 -9.45
C GLU A 22 -21.52 -8.39 -8.76
N MET A 23 -20.40 -7.64 -8.72
CA MET A 23 -19.18 -8.07 -8.04
C MET A 23 -19.39 -8.24 -6.53
N CYS A 24 -20.04 -7.28 -5.88
CA CYS A 24 -20.32 -7.38 -4.45
C CYS A 24 -21.31 -8.53 -4.12
N ALA A 25 -22.30 -8.75 -4.98
CA ALA A 25 -23.24 -9.88 -4.83
C ALA A 25 -22.53 -11.23 -5.04
N TYR A 26 -21.66 -11.30 -6.03
CA TYR A 26 -20.83 -12.47 -6.29
C TYR A 26 -19.91 -12.77 -5.10
N ALA A 27 -19.18 -11.77 -4.61
CA ALA A 27 -18.25 -11.94 -3.49
C ALA A 27 -18.94 -12.45 -2.23
N ARG A 28 -20.13 -11.90 -1.88
CA ARG A 28 -20.95 -12.41 -0.75
C ARG A 28 -21.32 -13.88 -0.89
N LYS A 29 -21.63 -14.33 -2.12
CA LYS A 29 -22.02 -15.72 -2.39
C LYS A 29 -20.82 -16.66 -2.44
N ALA A 30 -19.73 -16.25 -3.06
CA ALA A 30 -18.53 -17.07 -3.27
C ALA A 30 -17.71 -17.22 -1.98
N GLY A 31 -17.57 -16.12 -1.21
CA GLY A 31 -16.72 -16.11 -0.02
C GLY A 31 -15.24 -16.29 -0.33
N GLY A 32 -14.48 -16.70 0.68
CA GLY A 32 -13.05 -17.03 0.54
C GLY A 32 -12.24 -15.86 -0.05
N LYS A 33 -11.46 -16.13 -1.09
CA LYS A 33 -10.56 -15.14 -1.74
C LYS A 33 -11.28 -13.99 -2.46
N GLU A 34 -12.58 -14.09 -2.64
CA GLU A 34 -13.40 -13.02 -3.22
C GLU A 34 -13.81 -11.95 -2.20
N ILE A 35 -13.67 -12.26 -0.90
CA ILE A 35 -13.82 -11.27 0.17
C ILE A 35 -12.48 -10.59 0.38
N ARG A 36 -12.46 -9.27 0.32
CA ARG A 36 -11.23 -8.47 0.42
C ARG A 36 -11.40 -7.34 1.42
N ARG A 37 -10.55 -7.32 2.43
CA ARG A 37 -10.41 -6.22 3.39
C ARG A 37 -9.65 -5.05 2.76
N ARG A 38 -9.78 -3.86 3.33
CA ARG A 38 -9.00 -2.67 2.93
C ARG A 38 -7.51 -2.94 3.04
N ALA A 39 -6.73 -2.26 2.21
CA ALA A 39 -5.31 -2.51 2.03
C ALA A 39 -4.51 -2.49 3.34
N GLY A 40 -3.48 -3.29 3.36
CA GLY A 40 -2.51 -3.38 4.43
C GLY A 40 -1.66 -4.63 4.29
N ALA A 41 -0.42 -4.56 4.72
CA ALA A 41 0.50 -5.69 4.65
C ALA A 41 1.42 -5.75 5.87
N LEU A 42 2.10 -6.88 6.04
CA LEU A 42 3.08 -7.12 7.09
C LEU A 42 4.33 -7.73 6.46
N LEU A 43 5.47 -7.06 6.62
CA LEU A 43 6.76 -7.53 6.11
C LEU A 43 7.54 -8.17 7.26
N ASP A 44 8.02 -9.40 7.03
CA ASP A 44 8.77 -10.24 7.98
C ASP A 44 8.14 -10.34 9.39
N GLY A 45 6.82 -10.13 9.49
CA GLY A 45 6.08 -10.19 10.74
C GLY A 45 6.20 -8.97 11.67
N THR A 46 7.01 -7.98 11.33
CA THR A 46 7.36 -6.87 12.24
C THR A 46 7.18 -5.47 11.66
N LEU A 47 7.33 -5.28 10.35
CA LEU A 47 7.13 -3.99 9.70
C LEU A 47 5.72 -3.92 9.08
N LYS A 48 4.84 -3.12 9.67
CA LYS A 48 3.48 -2.95 9.19
C LYS A 48 3.43 -1.88 8.10
N LEU A 49 2.78 -2.20 6.98
CA LEU A 49 2.52 -1.28 5.86
C LEU A 49 1.05 -0.93 5.90
N ASP A 50 0.75 0.34 6.08
CA ASP A 50 -0.54 0.95 6.35
C ASP A 50 -1.25 0.41 7.61
N PHE A 51 -2.06 1.23 8.24
CA PHE A 51 -2.80 0.90 9.45
C PHE A 51 -4.23 1.45 9.37
N GLY A 52 -4.99 0.92 8.42
CA GLY A 52 -6.38 1.30 8.18
C GLY A 52 -7.35 0.65 9.17
N PRO A 53 -8.66 0.92 9.03
CA PRO A 53 -9.71 0.51 9.98
C PRO A 53 -9.92 -1.00 10.05
N ASP A 54 -9.45 -1.77 9.07
CA ASP A 54 -9.51 -3.23 9.11
C ASP A 54 -8.35 -3.88 9.87
N SER A 55 -7.39 -3.09 10.40
CA SER A 55 -6.18 -3.62 11.07
C SER A 55 -6.50 -4.55 12.23
N TYR A 56 -7.51 -4.25 13.04
CA TYR A 56 -7.95 -5.14 14.11
C TYR A 56 -8.49 -6.48 13.56
N TRP A 57 -9.32 -6.42 12.52
CA TRP A 57 -9.87 -7.63 11.89
C TRP A 57 -8.79 -8.42 11.13
N GLN A 58 -7.86 -7.75 10.50
CA GLN A 58 -6.69 -8.36 9.86
C GLN A 58 -5.87 -9.16 10.88
N MET A 59 -5.60 -8.58 12.05
CA MET A 59 -4.88 -9.25 13.14
C MET A 59 -5.60 -10.54 13.60
N ILE A 60 -6.90 -10.45 13.88
CA ILE A 60 -7.69 -11.58 14.37
C ILE A 60 -7.82 -12.68 13.31
N SER A 61 -8.20 -12.32 12.07
CA SER A 61 -8.47 -13.30 11.01
C SER A 61 -7.22 -14.02 10.52
N GLU A 62 -6.06 -13.38 10.61
CA GLU A 62 -4.77 -13.96 10.22
C GLU A 62 -3.99 -14.56 11.39
N ASN A 63 -4.59 -14.59 12.61
CA ASN A 63 -3.98 -15.08 13.83
C ASN A 63 -2.58 -14.47 14.07
N LEU A 64 -2.50 -13.13 13.98
CA LEU A 64 -1.26 -12.38 14.14
C LEU A 64 -1.15 -11.80 15.54
N ASP A 65 0.10 -11.58 15.96
CA ASP A 65 0.42 -10.84 17.18
C ASP A 65 1.03 -9.48 16.79
N TYR A 66 0.35 -8.38 17.16
CA TYR A 66 0.83 -7.03 16.91
C TYR A 66 1.64 -6.44 18.07
N THR A 67 1.90 -7.20 19.13
CA THR A 67 2.69 -6.72 20.28
C THR A 67 4.12 -6.37 19.89
N ASP A 68 4.70 -7.09 18.93
CA ASP A 68 6.06 -6.88 18.43
C ASP A 68 6.17 -5.88 17.26
N ILE A 69 5.06 -5.25 16.85
CA ILE A 69 5.12 -4.21 15.83
C ILE A 69 5.61 -2.91 16.46
N HIS A 70 6.81 -2.48 16.06
CA HIS A 70 7.45 -1.25 16.51
C HIS A 70 7.58 -0.19 15.42
N ALA A 71 7.35 -0.56 14.16
CA ALA A 71 7.37 0.35 13.02
C ALA A 71 6.15 0.16 12.13
N VAL A 72 5.53 1.28 11.77
CA VAL A 72 4.41 1.35 10.85
C VAL A 72 4.75 2.37 9.76
N LEU A 73 4.75 1.96 8.50
CA LEU A 73 4.88 2.84 7.34
C LEU A 73 3.49 3.16 6.81
N ILE A 74 3.13 4.43 6.76
CA ILE A 74 1.86 4.90 6.19
C ILE A 74 2.13 5.54 4.82
N THR A 75 1.47 5.05 3.80
CA THR A 75 1.61 5.55 2.43
C THR A 75 1.04 6.96 2.30
N HIS A 76 -0.17 7.19 2.82
CA HIS A 76 -0.85 8.49 2.81
C HIS A 76 -1.96 8.54 3.86
N SER A 77 -2.67 9.67 3.96
CA SER A 77 -3.58 9.95 5.07
C SER A 77 -5.05 9.58 4.83
N HIS A 78 -5.39 8.90 3.75
CA HIS A 78 -6.77 8.43 3.56
C HIS A 78 -7.18 7.43 4.63
N GLU A 79 -8.47 7.41 4.94
CA GLU A 79 -9.03 6.67 6.08
C GLU A 79 -8.87 5.15 5.96
N ASP A 80 -8.72 4.62 4.76
CA ASP A 80 -8.48 3.20 4.53
C ASP A 80 -7.03 2.77 4.77
N HIS A 81 -6.09 3.72 4.76
CA HIS A 81 -4.67 3.50 5.05
C HIS A 81 -4.24 3.95 6.44
N LEU A 82 -4.97 4.88 7.06
CA LEU A 82 -4.66 5.40 8.39
C LEU A 82 -5.90 5.51 9.26
N GLU A 83 -6.05 4.60 10.24
CA GLU A 83 -6.97 4.74 11.37
C GLU A 83 -6.19 5.26 12.60
N PRO A 84 -6.14 6.58 12.81
CA PRO A 84 -5.27 7.16 13.82
C PRO A 84 -5.71 6.85 15.25
N CYS A 85 -6.99 6.54 15.47
CA CYS A 85 -7.51 6.19 16.79
C CYS A 85 -6.92 4.87 17.28
N ASP A 86 -6.95 3.83 16.44
CA ASP A 86 -6.45 2.50 16.79
C ASP A 86 -4.95 2.49 17.06
N VAL A 87 -4.19 3.28 16.30
CA VAL A 87 -2.74 3.48 16.52
C VAL A 87 -2.46 3.97 17.94
N THR A 88 -3.38 4.74 18.56
CA THR A 88 -3.20 5.25 19.92
C THR A 88 -3.40 4.19 21.01
N TYR A 89 -3.94 3.03 20.70
CA TYR A 89 -4.22 2.00 21.70
C TYR A 89 -2.97 1.29 22.21
N ARG A 90 -1.82 1.48 21.58
CA ARG A 90 -0.54 1.04 22.15
C ARG A 90 -0.12 1.93 23.32
N ARG A 91 -0.88 1.88 24.42
CA ARG A 91 -0.62 2.62 25.66
C ARG A 91 -1.27 1.93 26.87
N PRO A 92 -0.79 2.14 28.11
CA PRO A 92 -1.42 1.61 29.32
C PRO A 92 -2.91 1.96 29.41
N GLY A 93 -3.72 0.99 29.85
CA GLY A 93 -5.17 1.11 29.94
C GLY A 93 -5.90 0.54 28.72
N PHE A 94 -5.26 0.56 27.54
CA PHE A 94 -5.72 -0.14 26.34
C PHE A 94 -4.86 -1.39 26.05
N ALA A 95 -3.53 -1.26 26.21
CA ALA A 95 -2.60 -2.37 26.10
C ALA A 95 -1.88 -2.54 27.45
N ASN A 96 -1.84 -3.78 27.95
CA ASN A 96 -1.17 -4.11 29.18
C ASN A 96 0.04 -5.00 28.91
N LYS A 97 1.06 -4.94 29.78
CA LYS A 97 2.32 -5.69 29.64
C LYS A 97 3.01 -5.40 28.30
N LEU A 98 2.98 -4.13 27.89
CA LEU A 98 3.78 -3.67 26.77
C LEU A 98 5.24 -3.98 27.05
N ASP A 99 5.92 -4.52 26.04
CA ASP A 99 7.30 -4.96 26.17
C ASP A 99 8.21 -3.74 26.26
N GLY A 100 8.73 -3.53 27.46
CA GLY A 100 9.69 -2.48 27.76
C GLY A 100 9.26 -1.06 27.40
N ASP A 101 10.25 -0.19 27.38
CA ASP A 101 10.09 1.24 27.10
C ASP A 101 10.20 1.56 25.59
N ARG A 102 9.99 0.56 24.71
CA ARG A 102 10.13 0.74 23.27
C ARG A 102 8.82 1.25 22.64
N PRO A 103 8.74 2.53 22.29
CA PRO A 103 7.55 3.07 21.63
C PRO A 103 7.40 2.52 20.20
N MET A 104 6.17 2.46 19.71
CA MET A 104 5.92 2.27 18.29
C MET A 104 6.20 3.59 17.54
N THR A 105 6.89 3.52 16.42
CA THR A 105 7.12 4.67 15.56
C THR A 105 6.27 4.57 14.30
N VAL A 106 5.46 5.60 14.05
CA VAL A 106 4.69 5.74 12.81
C VAL A 106 5.45 6.68 11.88
N TYR A 107 5.71 6.19 10.69
CA TYR A 107 6.41 6.90 9.62
C TYR A 107 5.43 7.26 8.50
N GLY A 108 5.57 8.43 7.92
CA GLY A 108 4.74 8.87 6.79
C GLY A 108 5.08 10.28 6.35
N ASN A 109 4.30 10.82 5.43
CA ASN A 109 4.48 12.19 4.92
C ASN A 109 3.96 13.26 5.90
N GLY A 110 4.11 14.54 5.53
CA GLY A 110 3.70 15.66 6.37
C GLY A 110 2.21 15.68 6.71
N LYS A 111 1.35 15.20 5.81
CA LYS A 111 -0.11 15.13 6.07
C LYS A 111 -0.45 14.04 7.08
N VAL A 112 0.17 12.88 6.98
CA VAL A 112 0.08 11.80 7.97
C VAL A 112 0.47 12.32 9.35
N MET A 113 1.58 13.09 9.45
CA MET A 113 1.99 13.70 10.72
C MET A 113 0.94 14.66 11.27
N GLN A 114 0.35 15.54 10.44
CA GLN A 114 -0.72 16.45 10.84
C GLN A 114 -1.97 15.73 11.38
N VAL A 115 -2.36 14.59 10.75
CA VAL A 115 -3.46 13.77 11.24
C VAL A 115 -3.12 13.19 12.60
N LEU A 116 -1.95 12.58 12.74
CA LEU A 116 -1.50 11.95 13.99
C LEU A 116 -1.27 12.93 15.14
N GLU A 117 -0.99 14.20 14.87
CA GLU A 117 -0.85 15.22 15.93
C GLU A 117 -2.12 15.38 16.76
N LYS A 118 -3.30 15.21 16.14
CA LYS A 118 -4.58 15.28 16.83
C LYS A 118 -4.82 14.10 17.79
N TYR A 119 -4.04 13.03 17.65
CA TYR A 119 -4.17 11.77 18.37
C TYR A 119 -2.91 11.42 19.17
N SER A 120 -2.19 12.43 19.66
CA SER A 120 -0.94 12.20 20.39
C SER A 120 -1.20 11.51 21.75
N VAL A 121 -0.42 10.47 22.06
CA VAL A 121 -0.56 9.65 23.28
C VAL A 121 0.72 9.61 24.13
N GLY A 122 1.55 10.64 24.03
CA GLY A 122 2.77 10.76 24.84
C GLY A 122 3.86 9.74 24.45
N PRO A 123 4.60 9.19 25.41
CA PRO A 123 5.83 8.47 25.16
C PRO A 123 5.67 7.08 24.51
N TRP A 124 4.43 6.61 24.31
CA TRP A 124 4.13 5.27 23.78
C TRP A 124 4.17 5.22 22.26
N GLN A 125 4.18 6.37 21.60
CA GLN A 125 4.17 6.49 20.16
C GLN A 125 5.10 7.63 19.72
N ASN A 126 6.00 7.30 18.80
CA ASN A 126 6.78 8.29 18.06
C ASN A 126 6.16 8.51 16.68
N LYS A 127 6.43 9.69 16.13
CA LYS A 127 6.04 10.09 14.77
C LYS A 127 7.29 10.57 14.05
N LYS A 128 7.51 10.09 12.83
CA LYS A 128 8.66 10.50 12.03
C LYS A 128 8.24 10.80 10.60
N GLN A 129 8.38 12.05 10.20
CA GLN A 129 8.14 12.45 8.83
C GLN A 129 9.24 11.93 7.92
N LEU A 130 8.83 11.38 6.77
CA LEU A 130 9.69 10.97 5.68
C LEU A 130 9.62 11.99 4.54
N GLN A 131 10.66 11.97 3.70
CA GLN A 131 10.76 12.78 2.49
C GLN A 131 10.93 11.88 1.28
N ALA A 132 10.31 12.21 0.15
CA ALA A 132 10.47 11.46 -1.08
C ALA A 132 11.96 11.39 -1.50
N PHE A 133 12.39 10.23 -1.97
CA PHE A 133 13.74 9.90 -2.42
C PHE A 133 14.84 9.95 -1.33
N GLU A 134 14.50 10.16 -0.06
CA GLU A 134 15.44 10.07 1.05
C GLU A 134 15.37 8.70 1.72
N THR A 135 16.43 7.93 1.63
CA THR A 135 16.51 6.61 2.27
C THR A 135 16.73 6.75 3.77
N VAL A 136 15.92 6.04 4.55
CA VAL A 136 15.99 6.00 6.02
C VAL A 136 16.08 4.55 6.49
N GLU A 137 16.94 4.28 7.47
CA GLU A 137 16.98 2.98 8.13
C GLU A 137 15.85 2.88 9.15
N ILE A 138 15.03 1.81 9.03
CA ILE A 138 13.88 1.50 9.90
C ILE A 138 13.90 0.00 10.20
N GLU A 139 14.15 -0.37 11.46
CA GLU A 139 14.15 -1.79 11.91
C GLU A 139 15.06 -2.70 11.06
N GLY A 140 16.19 -2.19 10.62
CA GLY A 140 17.14 -2.93 9.78
C GLY A 140 16.78 -2.96 8.29
N TYR A 141 15.71 -2.27 7.88
CA TYR A 141 15.37 -2.05 6.47
C TYR A 141 15.88 -0.69 6.00
N GLN A 142 16.36 -0.62 4.77
CA GLN A 142 16.56 0.63 4.06
C GLN A 142 15.25 0.96 3.35
N VAL A 143 14.57 2.01 3.79
CA VAL A 143 13.25 2.41 3.28
C VAL A 143 13.40 3.72 2.53
N THR A 144 13.02 3.74 1.27
CA THR A 144 12.98 4.94 0.43
C THR A 144 11.54 5.20 0.02
N PRO A 145 10.91 6.29 0.50
CA PRO A 145 9.64 6.75 -0.06
C PRO A 145 9.87 7.27 -1.48
N LEU A 146 8.99 6.90 -2.39
CA LEU A 146 8.90 7.43 -3.75
C LEU A 146 7.54 8.12 -3.91
N GLU A 147 7.35 8.86 -4.99
CA GLU A 147 6.13 9.61 -5.21
C GLU A 147 5.00 8.72 -5.75
N ALA A 148 3.82 8.76 -5.11
CA ALA A 148 2.62 8.17 -5.68
C ALA A 148 1.89 9.18 -6.57
N VAL A 149 1.38 8.74 -7.71
CA VAL A 149 0.44 9.50 -8.56
C VAL A 149 -0.97 9.27 -8.02
N HIS A 150 -1.24 9.89 -6.86
CA HIS A 150 -2.47 9.76 -6.10
C HIS A 150 -2.80 11.08 -5.39
N CYS A 151 -3.96 11.17 -4.73
CA CYS A 151 -4.42 12.40 -4.05
C CYS A 151 -4.41 13.63 -4.98
N LEU A 152 -4.71 13.44 -6.27
CA LEU A 152 -4.73 14.52 -7.24
C LEU A 152 -5.88 15.48 -6.93
N SER A 153 -5.61 16.79 -6.99
CA SER A 153 -6.58 17.83 -6.78
C SER A 153 -6.75 18.68 -8.03
N TRP A 154 -7.99 19.04 -8.31
CA TRP A 154 -8.33 20.04 -9.31
C TRP A 154 -8.34 21.46 -8.73
N GLU A 155 -8.10 21.60 -7.42
CA GLU A 155 -8.09 22.89 -6.73
C GLU A 155 -6.85 23.70 -7.12
N PRO A 156 -7.01 25.01 -7.36
CA PRO A 156 -5.92 25.85 -7.83
C PRO A 156 -4.76 26.03 -6.84
N ASP A 157 -4.96 25.72 -5.55
CA ASP A 157 -3.98 25.86 -4.47
C ASP A 157 -3.28 24.56 -4.11
N ALA A 158 -3.48 23.50 -4.86
CA ALA A 158 -2.78 22.25 -4.65
C ALA A 158 -1.25 22.44 -4.68
N ARG A 159 -0.54 21.82 -3.74
CA ARG A 159 0.83 22.22 -3.36
C ARG A 159 1.92 21.40 -4.04
N TRP A 160 1.61 20.17 -4.44
CA TRP A 160 2.62 19.23 -4.97
C TRP A 160 2.36 18.94 -6.44
N PRO A 161 3.10 19.57 -7.35
CA PRO A 161 3.04 19.22 -8.75
C PRO A 161 3.64 17.84 -8.98
N VAL A 162 2.99 17.04 -9.79
CA VAL A 162 3.52 15.78 -10.30
C VAL A 162 3.47 15.81 -11.83
N VAL A 163 4.52 15.32 -12.47
CA VAL A 163 4.57 15.20 -13.93
C VAL A 163 4.33 13.74 -14.29
N PHE A 164 3.27 13.51 -15.05
CA PHE A 164 2.89 12.20 -15.54
C PHE A 164 2.58 12.29 -17.05
N GLU A 165 3.17 11.42 -17.85
CA GLU A 165 3.03 11.44 -19.32
C GLU A 165 3.19 12.84 -19.96
N ASN A 166 4.18 13.62 -19.51
CA ASN A 166 4.44 15.00 -19.93
C ASN A 166 3.31 16.00 -19.61
N ARG A 167 2.40 15.65 -18.70
CA ARG A 167 1.39 16.55 -18.14
C ARG A 167 1.71 16.82 -16.68
N ALA A 168 1.55 18.06 -16.27
CA ALA A 168 1.66 18.45 -14.87
C ALA A 168 0.27 18.38 -14.23
N TYR A 169 0.18 17.71 -13.11
CA TYR A 169 -1.00 17.65 -12.24
C TYR A 169 -0.67 18.28 -10.90
N LEU A 170 -1.69 18.78 -10.22
CA LEU A 170 -1.55 19.28 -8.87
C LEU A 170 -2.13 18.24 -7.90
N ARG A 171 -1.41 17.92 -6.83
CA ARG A 171 -1.88 17.06 -5.76
C ARG A 171 -2.41 17.89 -4.59
N GLY A 172 -3.50 17.45 -3.99
CA GLY A 172 -4.02 18.04 -2.76
C GLY A 172 -3.13 17.74 -1.56
N GLU A 173 -2.50 16.57 -1.56
CA GLU A 173 -1.51 16.15 -0.55
C GLU A 173 -0.50 15.17 -1.14
N GLU A 174 0.64 15.03 -0.46
CA GLU A 174 1.67 14.06 -0.81
C GLU A 174 1.23 12.64 -0.45
N ALA A 175 1.51 11.69 -1.33
CA ALA A 175 1.33 10.27 -1.09
C ALA A 175 2.60 9.52 -1.50
N PHE A 176 2.91 8.42 -0.81
CA PHE A 176 4.12 7.63 -1.02
C PHE A 176 3.81 6.21 -1.49
N ILE A 177 4.70 5.71 -2.32
CA ILE A 177 5.00 4.29 -2.49
C ILE A 177 6.36 4.03 -1.85
N TYR A 178 6.68 2.78 -1.53
CA TYR A 178 7.92 2.46 -0.80
C TYR A 178 8.80 1.47 -1.53
N LEU A 179 10.07 1.82 -1.74
CA LEU A 179 11.13 0.85 -2.00
C LEU A 179 11.73 0.44 -0.65
N ILE A 180 11.69 -0.87 -0.34
CA ILE A 180 12.16 -1.43 0.94
C ILE A 180 13.22 -2.48 0.65
N GLU A 181 14.40 -2.31 1.22
CA GLU A 181 15.56 -3.17 0.96
C GLU A 181 16.10 -3.74 2.27
N LYS A 182 16.44 -5.04 2.28
CA LYS A 182 17.10 -5.73 3.41
C LYS A 182 17.80 -6.99 2.92
N ASP A 183 19.03 -7.23 3.39
CA ASP A 183 19.81 -8.44 3.10
C ASP A 183 19.92 -8.75 1.60
N GLY A 184 20.06 -7.71 0.77
CA GLY A 184 20.14 -7.82 -0.68
C GLY A 184 18.81 -8.06 -1.40
N LYS A 185 17.70 -8.17 -0.68
CA LYS A 185 16.34 -8.31 -1.21
C LYS A 185 15.64 -6.97 -1.30
N LYS A 186 14.75 -6.81 -2.29
CA LYS A 186 14.07 -5.54 -2.57
C LYS A 186 12.59 -5.74 -2.85
N LEU A 187 11.77 -4.93 -2.17
CA LEU A 187 10.33 -4.83 -2.36
C LEU A 187 9.98 -3.44 -2.88
N LEU A 188 9.25 -3.33 -3.97
CA LEU A 188 8.50 -2.12 -4.32
C LEU A 188 7.02 -2.34 -3.93
N TYR A 189 6.57 -1.59 -2.92
CA TYR A 189 5.18 -1.55 -2.46
C TYR A 189 4.52 -0.31 -3.04
N ALA A 190 3.77 -0.47 -4.14
CA ALA A 190 3.24 0.62 -4.94
C ALA A 190 1.72 0.47 -5.10
N HIS A 191 1.01 0.74 -4.00
CA HIS A 191 -0.45 0.76 -3.94
C HIS A 191 -0.94 2.22 -3.88
N ASP A 192 -2.16 2.42 -4.29
CA ASP A 192 -2.77 3.76 -4.41
C ASP A 192 -1.91 4.70 -5.26
N THR A 193 -1.68 4.28 -6.48
CA THR A 193 -0.94 5.08 -7.46
C THR A 193 -1.36 4.71 -8.87
N ASP A 194 -1.26 5.68 -9.78
CA ASP A 194 -1.21 5.44 -11.21
C ASP A 194 0.19 4.94 -11.62
N GLU A 195 0.48 4.90 -12.91
CA GLU A 195 1.81 4.59 -13.42
C GLU A 195 2.87 5.49 -12.75
N LEU A 196 4.04 4.93 -12.51
CA LEU A 196 5.12 5.61 -11.79
C LEU A 196 5.60 6.86 -12.53
N THR A 197 5.97 7.90 -11.80
CA THR A 197 6.50 9.14 -12.36
C THR A 197 7.83 8.91 -13.08
N PRO A 198 8.24 9.79 -14.01
CA PRO A 198 9.59 9.73 -14.59
C PRO A 198 10.70 9.74 -13.53
N ALA A 199 10.55 10.50 -12.44
CA ALA A 199 11.51 10.56 -11.35
C ALA A 199 11.62 9.21 -10.61
N ASP A 200 10.50 8.53 -10.36
CA ASP A 200 10.49 7.19 -9.77
C ASP A 200 11.17 6.18 -10.70
N MET A 201 10.85 6.24 -12.00
CA MET A 201 11.44 5.36 -13.00
C MET A 201 12.96 5.53 -13.10
N ASP A 202 13.44 6.78 -13.06
CA ASP A 202 14.87 7.09 -13.07
C ASP A 202 15.55 6.57 -11.78
N TYR A 203 14.89 6.74 -10.62
CA TYR A 203 15.39 6.24 -9.35
C TYR A 203 15.47 4.71 -9.29
N LEU A 204 14.49 4.03 -9.86
CA LEU A 204 14.37 2.57 -9.86
C LEU A 204 15.25 1.90 -10.94
N ALA A 205 15.70 2.62 -11.95
CA ALA A 205 16.46 2.06 -13.07
C ALA A 205 17.67 1.23 -12.61
N GLY A 206 17.77 0.00 -13.11
CA GLY A 206 18.86 -0.93 -12.81
C GLY A 206 18.83 -1.59 -11.42
N LYS A 207 17.80 -1.35 -10.59
CA LYS A 207 17.77 -1.85 -9.20
C LYS A 207 17.50 -3.35 -9.07
N LYS A 208 16.91 -4.01 -10.07
CA LYS A 208 16.59 -5.46 -10.06
C LYS A 208 15.82 -5.86 -8.81
N ILE A 209 14.59 -5.40 -8.72
CA ILE A 209 13.71 -5.58 -7.57
C ILE A 209 13.17 -7.01 -7.56
N ASP A 210 13.18 -7.69 -6.41
CA ASP A 210 12.74 -9.09 -6.28
C ASP A 210 11.22 -9.21 -6.31
N LEU A 211 10.49 -8.31 -5.63
CA LEU A 211 9.03 -8.28 -5.61
C LEU A 211 8.50 -6.88 -5.87
N ILE A 212 7.61 -6.75 -6.86
CA ILE A 212 6.92 -5.51 -7.21
C ILE A 212 5.42 -5.73 -7.05
N SER A 213 4.80 -5.02 -6.10
CA SER A 213 3.37 -5.03 -5.84
C SER A 213 2.75 -3.73 -6.30
N LEU A 214 1.91 -3.79 -7.33
CA LEU A 214 1.32 -2.64 -8.02
C LEU A 214 -0.16 -2.48 -7.69
N ASP A 215 -0.62 -1.23 -7.73
CA ASP A 215 -2.04 -0.88 -7.72
C ASP A 215 -2.79 -1.53 -8.89
N CYS A 216 -3.99 -2.01 -8.63
CA CYS A 216 -4.91 -2.50 -9.65
C CYS A 216 -6.37 -2.16 -9.30
N THR A 217 -6.59 -0.96 -8.76
CA THR A 217 -7.89 -0.49 -8.30
C THR A 217 -8.94 -0.52 -9.41
N ASN A 218 -8.55 -0.13 -10.63
CA ASN A 218 -9.43 -0.14 -11.79
C ASN A 218 -9.68 -1.54 -12.36
N GLY A 219 -8.97 -2.58 -11.85
CA GLY A 219 -9.22 -3.98 -12.22
C GLY A 219 -9.21 -4.20 -13.72
N VAL A 220 -10.33 -4.69 -14.27
CA VAL A 220 -10.48 -5.02 -15.70
C VAL A 220 -10.98 -3.85 -16.55
N ILE A 221 -11.37 -2.72 -15.94
CA ILE A 221 -11.83 -1.56 -16.66
C ILE A 221 -10.67 -0.60 -16.97
N GLN A 222 -10.77 0.13 -18.04
CA GLN A 222 -9.89 1.25 -18.34
C GLN A 222 -10.58 2.53 -17.86
N ALA A 223 -10.04 3.13 -16.79
CA ALA A 223 -10.56 4.37 -16.26
C ALA A 223 -10.10 5.59 -17.10
N GLU A 224 -10.94 6.61 -17.13
CA GLU A 224 -10.60 7.89 -17.81
C GLU A 224 -9.90 8.88 -16.86
N TYR A 225 -9.85 8.59 -15.56
CA TYR A 225 -9.20 9.44 -14.55
C TYR A 225 -7.83 8.90 -14.16
N ILE A 226 -6.97 9.77 -13.66
CA ILE A 226 -5.64 9.47 -13.16
C ILE A 226 -5.68 9.28 -11.64
N GLY A 227 -4.84 8.40 -11.12
CA GLY A 227 -4.69 8.14 -9.68
C GLY A 227 -4.67 6.65 -9.31
N HIS A 228 -5.04 5.78 -10.26
CA HIS A 228 -5.04 4.34 -10.07
C HIS A 228 -4.80 3.58 -11.37
N MET A 229 -4.17 2.43 -11.28
CA MET A 229 -3.97 1.51 -12.40
C MET A 229 -5.09 0.47 -12.53
N GLY A 230 -5.25 -0.05 -13.75
CA GLY A 230 -5.99 -1.27 -14.05
C GLY A 230 -5.07 -2.37 -14.61
N ALA A 231 -5.64 -3.47 -15.07
CA ALA A 231 -4.88 -4.60 -15.61
C ALA A 231 -4.02 -4.21 -16.83
N ALA A 232 -4.56 -3.42 -17.74
CA ALA A 232 -3.83 -2.95 -18.92
C ALA A 232 -2.64 -2.05 -18.55
N ASP A 233 -2.82 -1.19 -17.52
CA ASP A 233 -1.78 -0.30 -17.01
C ASP A 233 -0.67 -1.09 -16.33
N ASN A 234 -1.03 -2.09 -15.55
CA ASN A 234 -0.10 -3.01 -14.91
C ASN A 234 0.79 -3.73 -15.94
N LEU A 235 0.22 -4.21 -17.04
CA LEU A 235 1.00 -4.86 -18.11
C LEU A 235 2.00 -3.86 -18.74
N ARG A 236 1.56 -2.63 -19.05
CA ARG A 236 2.45 -1.58 -19.56
C ARG A 236 3.55 -1.21 -18.55
N MET A 237 3.17 -1.06 -17.27
CA MET A 237 4.13 -0.72 -16.21
C MET A 237 5.19 -1.81 -16.04
N ARG A 238 4.78 -3.09 -16.10
CA ARG A 238 5.73 -4.22 -16.09
C ARG A 238 6.74 -4.13 -17.22
N GLU A 239 6.30 -3.83 -18.45
CA GLU A 239 7.18 -3.67 -19.61
C GLU A 239 8.18 -2.52 -19.40
N LYS A 240 7.72 -1.37 -18.89
CA LYS A 240 8.57 -0.21 -18.57
C LYS A 240 9.62 -0.55 -17.51
N LEU A 241 9.23 -1.25 -16.43
CA LEU A 241 10.13 -1.66 -15.35
C LEU A 241 11.18 -2.68 -15.81
N LEU A 242 10.82 -3.61 -16.68
CA LEU A 242 11.76 -4.53 -17.33
C LEU A 242 12.72 -3.78 -18.25
N ALA A 243 12.22 -2.85 -19.05
CA ALA A 243 13.04 -2.09 -20.00
C ALA A 243 14.09 -1.20 -19.33
N CYS A 244 13.78 -0.58 -18.18
CA CYS A 244 14.73 0.23 -17.43
C CYS A 244 15.63 -0.58 -16.48
N GLY A 245 15.45 -1.91 -16.41
CA GLY A 245 16.21 -2.79 -15.52
C GLY A 245 15.86 -2.66 -14.04
N ALA A 246 14.74 -2.01 -13.71
CA ALA A 246 14.17 -2.04 -12.37
C ALA A 246 13.68 -3.43 -11.98
N ALA A 247 13.26 -4.20 -12.97
CA ALA A 247 12.86 -5.59 -12.87
C ALA A 247 13.66 -6.48 -13.83
N ASP A 248 13.67 -7.78 -13.60
CA ASP A 248 14.25 -8.77 -14.50
C ASP A 248 13.38 -10.06 -14.55
N ALA A 249 13.93 -11.13 -15.15
CA ALA A 249 13.21 -12.39 -15.32
C ALA A 249 12.86 -13.11 -13.99
N HIS A 250 13.50 -12.71 -12.88
CA HIS A 250 13.27 -13.30 -11.55
C HIS A 250 12.31 -12.47 -10.70
N THR A 251 11.96 -11.27 -11.14
CA THR A 251 11.05 -10.37 -10.43
C THR A 251 9.64 -10.96 -10.34
N ILE A 252 9.11 -11.03 -9.14
CA ILE A 252 7.72 -11.41 -8.87
C ILE A 252 6.84 -10.15 -8.99
N PHE A 253 5.87 -10.18 -9.89
CA PHE A 253 4.88 -9.11 -10.03
C PHE A 253 3.56 -9.51 -9.37
N VAL A 254 3.01 -8.61 -8.57
CA VAL A 254 1.73 -8.79 -7.87
C VAL A 254 0.82 -7.61 -8.18
N ALA A 255 -0.43 -7.89 -8.54
CA ALA A 255 -1.50 -6.91 -8.64
C ALA A 255 -2.33 -6.93 -7.36
N ASN A 256 -2.57 -5.76 -6.79
CA ASN A 256 -3.25 -5.60 -5.51
C ASN A 256 -4.16 -4.35 -5.51
N HIS A 257 -4.83 -4.06 -4.39
CA HIS A 257 -5.62 -2.86 -4.17
C HIS A 257 -6.83 -2.75 -5.11
N PHE A 258 -7.75 -3.72 -5.05
CA PHE A 258 -8.89 -3.82 -5.97
C PHE A 258 -10.12 -3.04 -5.45
N SER A 259 -10.74 -2.23 -6.32
CA SER A 259 -12.08 -1.69 -6.08
C SER A 259 -13.16 -2.60 -6.69
N HIS A 260 -14.31 -2.71 -6.03
CA HIS A 260 -15.46 -3.42 -6.58
C HIS A 260 -15.98 -2.81 -7.88
N ASN A 261 -15.64 -1.54 -8.16
CA ASN A 261 -16.05 -0.83 -9.37
C ASN A 261 -15.33 -1.35 -10.62
N GLY A 262 -14.07 -1.74 -10.49
CA GLY A 262 -13.25 -2.30 -11.57
C GLY A 262 -12.95 -3.80 -11.42
N ALA A 263 -13.22 -4.37 -10.24
CA ALA A 263 -12.88 -5.76 -9.99
C ALA A 263 -13.78 -6.73 -10.77
N ALA A 264 -13.19 -7.88 -11.03
CA ALA A 264 -13.87 -9.06 -11.55
C ALA A 264 -13.56 -10.23 -10.59
N PRO A 265 -14.24 -11.38 -10.71
CA PRO A 265 -13.84 -12.59 -9.99
C PRO A 265 -12.33 -12.87 -10.18
N MET A 266 -11.68 -13.38 -9.14
CA MET A 266 -10.23 -13.60 -9.13
C MET A 266 -9.72 -14.38 -10.35
N ALA A 267 -10.50 -15.37 -10.82
CA ALA A 267 -10.15 -16.16 -12.00
C ALA A 267 -10.15 -15.33 -13.29
N GLU A 268 -10.98 -14.29 -13.38
CA GLU A 268 -11.02 -13.39 -14.54
C GLU A 268 -9.88 -12.37 -14.45
N LEU A 269 -9.64 -11.78 -13.29
CA LEU A 269 -8.47 -10.92 -13.05
C LEU A 269 -7.17 -11.62 -13.43
N GLN A 270 -7.01 -12.90 -13.03
CA GLN A 270 -5.81 -13.68 -13.37
C GLN A 270 -5.60 -13.88 -14.86
N LYS A 271 -6.68 -14.00 -15.65
CA LYS A 271 -6.59 -14.09 -17.12
C LYS A 271 -6.17 -12.77 -17.76
N GLN A 272 -6.62 -11.64 -17.18
CA GLN A 272 -6.30 -10.30 -17.67
C GLN A 272 -4.88 -9.83 -17.28
N LEU A 273 -4.24 -10.53 -16.33
CA LEU A 273 -2.94 -10.19 -15.77
C LEU A 273 -1.90 -11.34 -15.98
N PRO A 274 -1.56 -11.69 -17.22
CA PRO A 274 -0.54 -12.70 -17.48
C PRO A 274 0.82 -12.26 -16.92
N GLY A 275 1.44 -13.15 -16.13
CA GLY A 275 2.73 -12.89 -15.48
C GLY A 275 2.64 -12.10 -14.17
N PHE A 276 1.44 -11.85 -13.69
CA PHE A 276 1.18 -11.33 -12.33
C PHE A 276 0.56 -12.40 -11.44
N ILE A 277 0.80 -12.29 -10.16
CA ILE A 277 0.00 -12.93 -9.12
C ILE A 277 -1.11 -11.94 -8.74
N VAL A 278 -2.36 -12.37 -8.74
CA VAL A 278 -3.48 -11.59 -8.20
C VAL A 278 -3.52 -11.80 -6.69
N ALA A 279 -3.28 -10.73 -5.92
CA ALA A 279 -3.27 -10.80 -4.46
C ALA A 279 -4.64 -11.17 -3.88
N TYR A 280 -4.65 -11.80 -2.73
CA TYR A 280 -5.82 -12.07 -1.91
C TYR A 280 -5.45 -11.98 -0.42
N ASP A 281 -6.44 -11.74 0.42
CA ASP A 281 -6.25 -11.57 1.86
C ASP A 281 -5.66 -12.83 2.51
N GLY A 282 -4.59 -12.66 3.26
CA GLY A 282 -3.83 -13.75 3.89
C GLY A 282 -2.73 -14.36 3.00
N MET A 283 -2.57 -13.91 1.75
CA MET A 283 -1.49 -14.40 0.88
C MET A 283 -0.11 -14.03 1.43
N GLU A 284 0.80 -14.98 1.43
CA GLU A 284 2.21 -14.76 1.77
C GLU A 284 3.10 -15.03 0.55
N ILE A 285 4.10 -14.19 0.35
CA ILE A 285 5.14 -14.37 -0.67
C ILE A 285 6.51 -14.23 -0.01
N GLU A 286 7.35 -15.23 -0.15
CA GLU A 286 8.76 -15.18 0.19
C GLU A 286 9.58 -14.92 -1.09
N PHE A 287 10.55 -14.03 -1.02
CA PHE A 287 11.33 -13.57 -2.18
C PHE A 287 12.74 -13.19 -1.83
#